data_5316c6934601a33a3fde07f9ed556b43
#
_entry.id   5316c6934601a33a3fde07f9ed556b43
#
_cell.length_a   1.000
_cell.length_b   1.000
_cell.length_c   1.000
_cell.angle_alpha   90.00
_cell.angle_beta   90.00
_cell.angle_gamma   90.00
#
_symmetry.space_group_name_H-M   'P 1'
#
loop_
_entity.id
_entity.type
_entity.pdbx_description
1 polymer ?
#
loop_
_entity_poly.entity_id
_entity_poly.type
_entity_poly.pdbx_seq_one_letter_code
_entity_poly.pdbx_strand_id
1 'polypeptide(L)'
;MYNPTVIDHFKNPRNVGGLPDPDGEGYAENSVCGDAMTLYLRVTDGRIAEAKFKTFGCAAAIAASSALTEMLKGCSIDEALNIRKEDVAEALGGLPPTKLDCSVLAEDAVRAAV
;
A
#
# COMPACT_ATOMS: atom_id res chain seq x y z
N MET A 1 -6.38 2.74 -19.30
CA MET A 1 -6.28 4.12 -18.80
C MET A 1 -6.74 4.19 -17.36
N TYR A 2 -6.07 5.00 -16.57
CA TYR A 2 -6.39 5.11 -15.14
C TYR A 2 -7.41 6.21 -14.88
N ASN A 3 -8.26 6.01 -13.85
CA ASN A 3 -9.22 7.02 -13.43
C ASN A 3 -8.53 8.18 -12.69
N PRO A 4 -9.23 9.31 -12.46
CA PRO A 4 -8.64 10.47 -11.79
C PRO A 4 -8.07 10.19 -10.40
N THR A 5 -8.66 9.26 -9.64
CA THR A 5 -8.19 8.91 -8.30
C THR A 5 -6.82 8.24 -8.38
N VAL A 6 -6.63 7.31 -9.31
CA VAL A 6 -5.35 6.64 -9.52
C VAL A 6 -4.29 7.66 -9.93
N ILE A 7 -4.63 8.56 -10.87
CA ILE A 7 -3.72 9.59 -11.35
C ILE A 7 -3.32 10.52 -10.21
N ASP A 8 -4.26 10.91 -9.35
CA ASP A 8 -3.98 11.77 -8.20
C ASP A 8 -3.01 11.10 -7.24
N HIS A 9 -3.24 9.84 -6.88
CA HIS A 9 -2.35 9.11 -5.99
C HIS A 9 -0.97 8.91 -6.60
N PHE A 10 -0.88 8.76 -7.91
CA PHE A 10 0.41 8.65 -8.58
C PHE A 10 1.18 9.97 -8.60
N LYS A 11 0.51 11.08 -8.92
CA LYS A 11 1.14 12.40 -9.00
C LYS A 11 1.47 12.97 -7.63
N ASN A 12 0.63 12.70 -6.64
CA ASN A 12 0.75 13.23 -5.30
C ASN A 12 0.66 12.07 -4.29
N PRO A 13 1.64 11.15 -4.31
CA PRO A 13 1.57 10.00 -3.41
C PRO A 13 1.65 10.43 -1.96
N ARG A 14 0.81 9.81 -1.12
CA ARG A 14 0.74 10.09 0.31
C ARG A 14 1.67 9.12 1.03
N ASN A 15 2.31 9.66 2.09
CA ASN A 15 3.10 8.82 3.00
C ASN A 15 4.30 8.13 2.38
N VAL A 16 4.95 8.79 1.42
CA VAL A 16 6.17 8.30 0.80
C VAL A 16 7.35 8.47 1.74
N GLY A 17 8.21 7.46 1.82
CA GLY A 17 9.44 7.51 2.60
C GLY A 17 9.51 6.39 3.62
N GLY A 18 10.58 6.39 4.43
CA GLY A 18 10.76 5.43 5.51
C GLY A 18 10.42 6.03 6.85
N LEU A 19 10.38 5.17 7.88
CA LEU A 19 10.23 5.57 9.27
C LEU A 19 11.50 5.17 10.03
N PRO A 20 12.04 6.04 10.90
CA PRO A 20 13.14 5.61 11.77
C PRO A 20 12.62 4.63 12.81
N ASP A 21 13.33 3.52 13.01
CA ASP A 21 12.98 2.48 13.98
C ASP A 21 11.51 2.05 13.88
N PRO A 22 11.05 1.56 12.71
CA PRO A 22 9.65 1.17 12.56
C PRO A 22 9.31 -0.03 13.43
N ASP A 23 8.06 -0.09 13.91
CA ASP A 23 7.57 -1.25 14.65
C ASP A 23 7.34 -2.45 13.72
N GLY A 24 7.02 -2.17 12.45
CA GLY A 24 6.90 -3.20 11.43
C GLY A 24 7.49 -2.72 10.11
N GLU A 25 8.16 -3.62 9.41
CA GLU A 25 8.70 -3.34 8.08
C GLU A 25 8.48 -4.59 7.23
N GLY A 26 7.79 -4.42 6.12
CA GLY A 26 7.48 -5.54 5.23
C GLY A 26 7.86 -5.23 3.80
N TYR A 27 8.46 -6.21 3.14
CA TYR A 27 8.83 -6.12 1.74
C TYR A 27 8.03 -7.12 0.93
N ALA A 28 7.54 -6.68 -0.22
CA ALA A 28 6.86 -7.55 -1.17
C ALA A 28 7.29 -7.17 -2.58
N GLU A 29 7.33 -8.15 -3.46
CA GLU A 29 7.65 -7.90 -4.86
C GLU A 29 6.77 -8.74 -5.78
N ASN A 30 6.54 -8.23 -6.99
CA ASN A 30 5.84 -8.93 -8.03
C ASN A 30 6.80 -9.07 -9.21
N SER A 31 7.36 -10.27 -9.37
CA SER A 31 8.35 -10.54 -10.40
C SER A 31 7.78 -10.46 -11.82
N VAL A 32 6.48 -10.65 -11.97
CA VAL A 32 5.83 -10.57 -13.29
C VAL A 32 5.84 -9.14 -13.81
N CYS A 33 5.54 -8.17 -12.93
CA CYS A 33 5.49 -6.76 -13.29
C CYS A 33 6.77 -6.00 -12.98
N GLY A 34 7.70 -6.61 -12.23
CA GLY A 34 8.92 -5.95 -11.81
C GLY A 34 8.69 -4.90 -10.72
N ASP A 35 7.56 -4.97 -10.03
CA ASP A 35 7.21 -4.03 -8.97
C ASP A 35 7.71 -4.53 -7.61
N ALA A 36 8.08 -3.59 -6.74
CA ALA A 36 8.49 -3.92 -5.38
C ALA A 36 8.00 -2.83 -4.43
N MET A 37 7.66 -3.21 -3.21
CA MET A 37 7.17 -2.28 -2.20
C MET A 37 7.75 -2.63 -0.83
N THR A 38 8.21 -1.62 -0.10
CA THR A 38 8.54 -1.73 1.31
C THR A 38 7.55 -0.89 2.10
N LEU A 39 6.91 -1.49 3.08
CA LEU A 39 5.94 -0.83 3.94
C LEU A 39 6.52 -0.70 5.34
N TYR A 40 6.43 0.51 5.90
CA TYR A 40 6.92 0.83 7.24
C TYR A 40 5.74 1.21 8.12
N LEU A 41 5.63 0.60 9.28
CA LEU A 41 4.52 0.85 10.21
C LEU A 41 5.04 1.30 11.57
N ARG A 42 4.36 2.27 12.17
CA ARG A 42 4.53 2.63 13.56
C ARG A 42 3.21 2.33 14.27
N VAL A 43 3.30 1.53 15.33
CA VAL A 43 2.12 1.07 16.07
C VAL A 43 2.12 1.71 17.45
N THR A 44 0.96 2.24 17.85
CA THR A 44 0.76 2.84 19.17
C THR A 44 -0.57 2.34 19.71
N ASP A 45 -0.56 1.78 20.92
CA ASP A 45 -1.75 1.25 21.58
C ASP A 45 -2.54 0.25 20.71
N GLY A 46 -1.81 -0.61 19.99
CA GLY A 46 -2.41 -1.64 19.15
C GLY A 46 -2.99 -1.15 17.84
N ARG A 47 -2.77 0.13 17.51
CA ARG A 47 -3.26 0.72 16.26
C ARG A 47 -2.11 1.31 15.46
N ILE A 48 -2.28 1.35 14.16
CA ILE A 48 -1.27 1.90 13.24
C ILE A 48 -1.35 3.42 13.31
N ALA A 49 -0.33 4.03 13.92
CA ALA A 49 -0.25 5.48 14.06
C ALA A 49 0.30 6.13 12.80
N GLU A 50 1.28 5.49 12.17
CA GLU A 50 1.88 5.96 10.91
C GLU A 50 2.12 4.78 10.00
N ALA A 51 1.96 5.03 8.69
CA ALA A 51 2.29 4.08 7.65
C ALA A 51 2.99 4.85 6.54
N LYS A 52 4.15 4.38 6.11
CA LYS A 52 4.89 4.97 5.00
C LYS A 52 5.39 3.88 4.08
N PHE A 53 5.72 4.25 2.86
CA PHE A 53 6.13 3.26 1.89
C PHE A 53 7.20 3.78 0.95
N LYS A 54 7.94 2.82 0.37
CA LYS A 54 8.79 3.05 -0.78
C LYS A 54 8.42 2.01 -1.81
N THR A 55 8.06 2.45 -3.00
CA THR A 55 7.65 1.55 -4.08
C THR A 55 8.47 1.83 -5.32
N PHE A 56 8.89 0.75 -5.95
CA PHE A 56 9.57 0.78 -7.24
C PHE A 56 8.67 0.03 -8.22
N GLY A 57 8.18 0.72 -9.24
CA GLY A 57 7.30 0.08 -10.19
C GLY A 57 6.44 1.04 -10.98
N CYS A 58 5.33 0.52 -11.52
CA CYS A 58 4.44 1.28 -12.39
C CYS A 58 3.55 2.27 -11.61
N ALA A 59 2.87 3.15 -12.35
CA ALA A 59 1.97 4.13 -11.75
C ALA A 59 0.91 3.50 -10.87
N ALA A 60 0.34 2.36 -11.30
CA ALA A 60 -0.68 1.67 -10.52
C ALA A 60 -0.11 1.12 -9.20
N ALA A 61 1.13 0.64 -9.18
CA ALA A 61 1.78 0.15 -7.98
C ALA A 61 2.00 1.29 -6.97
N ILE A 62 2.45 2.44 -7.45
CA ILE A 62 2.65 3.62 -6.60
C ILE A 62 1.31 4.10 -6.05
N ALA A 63 0.28 4.16 -6.90
CA ALA A 63 -1.05 4.59 -6.48
C ALA A 63 -1.65 3.63 -5.46
N ALA A 64 -1.50 2.32 -5.67
CA ALA A 64 -1.98 1.31 -4.73
C ALA A 64 -1.28 1.43 -3.38
N SER A 65 0.03 1.65 -3.38
CA SER A 65 0.81 1.84 -2.15
C SER A 65 0.35 3.08 -1.40
N SER A 66 0.13 4.17 -2.10
CA SER A 66 -0.36 5.42 -1.52
C SER A 66 -1.74 5.23 -0.88
N ALA A 67 -2.67 4.63 -1.60
CA ALA A 67 -4.02 4.37 -1.09
C ALA A 67 -3.98 3.46 0.13
N LEU A 68 -3.15 2.40 0.07
CA LEU A 68 -3.01 1.46 1.19
C LEU A 68 -2.57 2.18 2.46
N THR A 69 -1.56 3.04 2.39
CA THR A 69 -1.05 3.73 3.58
C THR A 69 -2.10 4.63 4.21
N GLU A 70 -2.94 5.26 3.39
CA GLU A 70 -4.07 6.06 3.92
C GLU A 70 -5.10 5.17 4.61
N MET A 71 -5.36 3.99 4.08
CA MET A 71 -6.31 3.04 4.67
C MET A 71 -5.80 2.47 5.99
N LEU A 72 -4.49 2.29 6.12
CA LEU A 72 -3.89 1.67 7.30
C LEU A 72 -3.90 2.57 8.54
N LYS A 73 -3.83 3.87 8.36
CA LYS A 73 -3.77 4.81 9.49
C LYS A 73 -5.02 4.71 10.35
N GLY A 74 -4.83 4.47 11.63
CA GLY A 74 -5.92 4.33 12.59
C GLY A 74 -6.49 2.93 12.70
N CYS A 75 -6.08 2.00 11.85
CA CYS A 75 -6.52 0.61 11.93
C CYS A 75 -5.82 -0.13 13.05
N SER A 76 -6.53 -1.10 13.66
CA SER A 76 -5.88 -2.08 14.52
C SER A 76 -5.07 -3.05 13.63
N ILE A 77 -4.21 -3.84 14.26
CA ILE A 77 -3.43 -4.85 13.52
C ILE A 77 -4.38 -5.85 12.83
N ASP A 78 -5.44 -6.28 13.52
CA ASP A 78 -6.41 -7.22 12.95
C ASP A 78 -7.13 -6.62 11.74
N GLU A 79 -7.54 -5.35 11.83
CA GLU A 79 -8.17 -4.65 10.72
C GLU A 79 -7.23 -4.55 9.53
N ALA A 80 -5.95 -4.26 9.79
CA ALA A 80 -4.94 -4.17 8.73
C ALA A 80 -4.77 -5.51 8.00
N LEU A 81 -4.76 -6.61 8.75
CA LEU A 81 -4.62 -7.96 8.18
C LEU A 81 -5.83 -8.37 7.34
N ASN A 82 -6.97 -7.73 7.53
CA ASN A 82 -8.18 -8.01 6.76
C ASN A 82 -8.32 -7.17 5.49
N ILE A 83 -7.38 -6.26 5.24
CA ILE A 83 -7.38 -5.49 3.99
C ILE A 83 -7.01 -6.41 2.84
N ARG A 84 -7.86 -6.42 1.82
CA ARG A 84 -7.70 -7.24 0.62
C ARG A 84 -7.34 -6.38 -0.59
N LYS A 85 -6.82 -7.03 -1.63
CA LYS A 85 -6.49 -6.35 -2.88
C LYS A 85 -7.70 -5.61 -3.47
N GLU A 86 -8.89 -6.18 -3.30
CA GLU A 86 -10.13 -5.58 -3.78
C GLU A 86 -10.44 -4.28 -3.05
N ASP A 87 -10.13 -4.22 -1.76
CA ASP A 87 -10.35 -3.01 -0.96
C ASP A 87 -9.45 -1.88 -1.45
N VAL A 88 -8.20 -2.19 -1.76
CA VAL A 88 -7.24 -1.20 -2.28
C VAL A 88 -7.69 -0.70 -3.65
N ALA A 89 -8.10 -1.62 -4.53
CA ALA A 89 -8.58 -1.26 -5.86
C ALA A 89 -9.84 -0.39 -5.76
N GLU A 90 -10.76 -0.71 -4.85
CA GLU A 90 -11.97 0.06 -4.63
C GLU A 90 -11.66 1.47 -4.13
N ALA A 91 -10.70 1.61 -3.22
CA ALA A 91 -10.26 2.90 -2.71
C ALA A 91 -9.70 3.80 -3.82
N LEU A 92 -9.20 3.20 -4.89
CA LEU A 92 -8.70 3.91 -6.06
C LEU A 92 -9.79 4.17 -7.11
N GLY A 93 -11.02 3.77 -6.84
CA GLY A 93 -12.11 3.89 -7.80
C GLY A 93 -12.11 2.81 -8.88
N GLY A 94 -11.34 1.75 -8.66
CA GLY A 94 -11.19 0.64 -9.57
C GLY A 94 -9.88 0.67 -10.34
N LEU A 95 -9.38 -0.49 -10.69
CA LEU A 95 -8.18 -0.65 -11.52
C LEU A 95 -8.53 -1.51 -12.73
N PRO A 96 -7.83 -1.30 -13.89
CA PRO A 96 -7.98 -2.22 -15.01
C PRO A 96 -7.66 -3.64 -14.56
N PRO A 97 -8.35 -4.67 -15.11
CA PRO A 97 -8.08 -6.06 -14.70
C PRO A 97 -6.62 -6.47 -14.81
N THR A 98 -5.89 -5.92 -15.77
CA THR A 98 -4.46 -6.20 -15.97
C THR A 98 -3.58 -5.59 -14.87
N LYS A 99 -4.12 -4.70 -14.05
CA LYS A 99 -3.38 -3.98 -13.00
C LYS A 99 -3.82 -4.35 -11.58
N LEU A 100 -4.76 -5.28 -11.43
CA LEU A 100 -5.18 -5.75 -10.10
C LEU A 100 -4.02 -6.38 -9.32
N ASP A 101 -3.05 -6.94 -10.01
CA ASP A 101 -1.87 -7.54 -9.35
C ASP A 101 -1.05 -6.51 -8.57
N CYS A 102 -1.16 -5.23 -8.91
CA CYS A 102 -0.50 -4.17 -8.14
C CYS A 102 -1.12 -4.05 -6.74
N SER A 103 -2.41 -4.33 -6.61
CA SER A 103 -3.09 -4.34 -5.31
C SER A 103 -2.71 -5.57 -4.49
N VAL A 104 -2.38 -6.69 -5.13
CA VAL A 104 -1.86 -7.89 -4.45
C VAL A 104 -0.54 -7.56 -3.76
N LEU A 105 0.31 -6.78 -4.42
CA LEU A 105 1.59 -6.34 -3.85
C LEU A 105 1.36 -5.61 -2.51
N ALA A 106 0.36 -4.71 -2.48
CA ALA A 106 0.03 -3.96 -1.28
C ALA A 106 -0.47 -4.91 -0.17
N GLU A 107 -1.34 -5.85 -0.50
CA GLU A 107 -1.83 -6.84 0.45
C GLU A 107 -0.70 -7.67 1.05
N ASP A 108 0.23 -8.12 0.21
CA ASP A 108 1.37 -8.93 0.65
C ASP A 108 2.32 -8.12 1.56
N ALA A 109 2.52 -6.84 1.24
CA ALA A 109 3.37 -5.97 2.05
C ALA A 109 2.82 -5.78 3.47
N VAL A 110 1.49 -5.66 3.61
CA VAL A 110 0.85 -5.56 4.91
C VAL A 110 1.11 -6.81 5.74
N ARG A 111 0.93 -7.98 5.14
CA ARG A 111 1.17 -9.25 5.84
C ARG A 111 2.63 -9.39 6.27
N ALA A 112 3.56 -8.94 5.44
CA ALA A 112 4.98 -9.00 5.75
C ALA A 112 5.35 -8.01 6.87
N ALA A 113 4.70 -6.84 6.92
CA ALA A 113 5.02 -5.80 7.90
C ALA A 113 4.43 -6.09 9.28
N VAL A 114 3.33 -6.82 9.32
CA VAL A 114 2.64 -7.19 10.55
C VAL A 114 3.17 -8.52 11.06
#